data_e956468aeadf6e67600f66e6e46320ea
#
_entry.id   e956468aeadf6e67600f66e6e46320ea
#
_cell.length_a   1.000
_cell.length_b   1.000
_cell.length_c   1.000
_cell.angle_alpha   90.00
_cell.angle_beta   90.00
_cell.angle_gamma   90.00
#
_symmetry.space_group_name_H-M   'P 1'
#
loop_
_entity.id
_entity.type
_entity.pdbx_description
1 polymer ?
#
loop_
_entity_poly.entity_id
_entity_poly.type
_entity_poly.pdbx_seq_one_letter_code
_entity_poly.pdbx_strand_id
1 'polypeptide(L)'
;TDSSGLSNPIVTNSIDSICELLKPIRDSKVERVYIDEYYLSEKREQWIYSDSIEKYCTKEEIIQLAKEHKSRAINYIAFTLWLKKDPHEAVSYLIEDINNNDTLCAVKLDEGLPESLSSIRVNLVQRNRAKYNVSIEDSIRIDKAVMNAKNRKAIWYYYVLTDPQMDI
;
A
#
# COMPACT_ATOMS: atom_id res chain seq x y z
N THR A 1 12.09 51.34 -2.54
CA THR A 1 11.01 50.56 -1.87
C THR A 1 11.15 49.11 -2.27
N ASP A 2 11.85 48.38 -1.38
CA ASP A 2 12.07 46.92 -1.52
C ASP A 2 10.81 46.14 -1.17
N SER A 3 10.38 45.31 -2.06
CA SER A 3 9.45 44.24 -1.78
C SER A 3 10.23 42.91 -1.73
N SER A 4 10.74 42.57 -0.56
CA SER A 4 11.30 41.25 -0.26
C SER A 4 10.16 40.21 -0.23
N GLY A 5 10.13 39.37 -1.24
CA GLY A 5 9.28 38.19 -1.26
C GLY A 5 9.71 37.19 -0.18
N LEU A 6 8.86 37.03 0.79
CA LEU A 6 8.96 35.93 1.78
C LEU A 6 8.61 34.61 1.08
N SER A 7 9.63 33.86 0.73
CA SER A 7 9.49 32.45 0.39
C SER A 7 9.16 31.65 1.66
N ASN A 8 8.03 31.00 1.67
CA ASN A 8 7.59 30.12 2.76
C ASN A 8 8.50 28.87 2.88
N PRO A 9 9.17 28.64 4.02
CA PRO A 9 10.00 27.46 4.25
C PRO A 9 9.26 26.36 5.03
N ILE A 10 8.02 26.03 4.67
CA ILE A 10 7.21 25.10 5.50
C ILE A 10 7.12 23.67 4.91
N VAL A 11 7.58 23.43 3.68
CA VAL A 11 7.36 22.13 3.01
C VAL A 11 8.48 21.11 3.27
N THR A 12 9.68 21.53 3.64
CA THR A 12 10.82 20.61 3.83
C THR A 12 10.89 19.94 5.20
N ASN A 13 10.25 20.49 6.22
CA ASN A 13 10.32 19.96 7.59
C ASN A 13 9.40 18.75 7.85
N SER A 14 8.36 18.51 7.06
CA SER A 14 7.44 17.41 7.30
C SER A 14 7.98 16.06 6.81
N ILE A 15 8.59 16.02 5.63
CA ILE A 15 9.18 14.78 5.07
C ILE A 15 10.36 14.31 5.90
N ASP A 16 11.25 15.21 6.32
CA ASP A 16 12.41 14.85 7.13
C ASP A 16 12.02 14.37 8.52
N SER A 17 11.03 15.00 9.17
CA SER A 17 10.53 14.55 10.48
C SER A 17 9.77 13.22 10.38
N ILE A 18 9.03 12.97 9.30
CA ILE A 18 8.37 11.69 9.03
C ILE A 18 9.40 10.62 8.71
N CYS A 19 10.45 10.93 7.95
CA CYS A 19 11.55 10.01 7.70
C CYS A 19 12.25 9.59 9.00
N GLU A 20 12.40 10.47 9.99
CA GLU A 20 12.94 10.11 11.30
C GLU A 20 11.96 9.25 12.12
N LEU A 21 10.66 9.57 12.12
CA LEU A 21 9.64 8.74 12.77
C LEU A 21 9.52 7.34 12.16
N LEU A 22 9.76 7.22 10.85
CA LEU A 22 9.70 5.96 10.11
C LEU A 22 11.06 5.22 10.07
N LYS A 23 12.12 5.80 10.67
CA LYS A 23 13.45 5.21 10.70
C LYS A 23 13.48 3.76 11.22
N PRO A 24 12.77 3.39 12.29
CA PRO A 24 12.72 2.00 12.76
C PRO A 24 12.18 1.01 11.73
N ILE A 25 11.19 1.41 10.92
CA ILE A 25 10.67 0.55 9.82
C ILE A 25 11.66 0.51 8.66
N ARG A 26 12.22 1.66 8.29
CA ARG A 26 13.18 1.79 7.20
C ARG A 26 14.44 0.95 7.45
N ASP A 27 14.88 0.88 8.70
CA ASP A 27 16.11 0.20 9.11
C ASP A 27 15.85 -1.29 9.48
N SER A 28 14.59 -1.73 9.52
CA SER A 28 14.26 -3.13 9.79
C SER A 28 14.70 -4.02 8.62
N LYS A 29 15.48 -5.08 8.93
CA LYS A 29 15.94 -6.04 7.92
C LYS A 29 14.84 -6.94 7.38
N VAL A 30 13.71 -7.02 8.07
CA VAL A 30 12.58 -7.89 7.71
C VAL A 30 11.35 -7.01 7.56
N GLU A 31 10.99 -6.75 6.33
CA GLU A 31 9.79 -6.01 6.01
C GLU A 31 8.57 -6.90 6.16
N ARG A 32 7.79 -6.66 7.21
CA ARG A 32 6.57 -7.39 7.51
C ARG A 32 5.38 -6.45 7.49
N VAL A 33 4.27 -6.92 6.94
CA VAL A 33 2.97 -6.25 7.05
C VAL A 33 1.94 -7.26 7.57
N TYR A 34 1.14 -6.83 8.51
CA TYR A 34 0.02 -7.60 9.05
C TYR A 34 -1.21 -7.31 8.21
N ILE A 35 -1.78 -8.33 7.58
CA ILE A 35 -2.95 -8.19 6.72
C ILE A 35 -4.25 -8.55 7.45
N ASP A 36 -4.13 -9.08 8.66
CA ASP A 36 -5.23 -9.62 9.43
C ASP A 36 -5.55 -8.77 10.66
N GLU A 37 -6.81 -8.65 11.02
CA GLU A 37 -7.24 -7.83 12.17
C GLU A 37 -7.04 -8.51 13.53
N TYR A 38 -6.64 -9.78 13.54
CA TYR A 38 -6.60 -10.59 14.76
C TYR A 38 -5.49 -10.26 15.78
N TYR A 39 -4.37 -9.65 15.36
CA TYR A 39 -3.21 -9.38 16.23
C TYR A 39 -3.08 -7.91 16.59
N LEU A 40 -3.90 -7.45 17.52
CA LEU A 40 -3.94 -6.04 17.94
C LEU A 40 -2.63 -5.54 18.59
N SER A 41 -1.89 -6.40 19.30
CA SER A 41 -0.67 -5.99 20.00
C SER A 41 0.54 -5.84 19.08
N GLU A 42 0.71 -6.72 18.10
CA GLU A 42 1.84 -6.71 17.15
C GLU A 42 1.60 -5.74 15.98
N LYS A 43 0.34 -5.50 15.63
CA LYS A 43 -0.07 -4.45 14.69
C LYS A 43 0.18 -3.03 15.21
N ARG A 44 0.46 -2.86 16.48
CA ARG A 44 0.54 -1.53 17.10
C ARG A 44 1.55 -0.62 16.41
N GLU A 45 2.71 -1.13 16.04
CA GLU A 45 3.73 -0.36 15.32
C GLU A 45 3.24 0.03 13.93
N GLN A 46 2.68 -0.91 13.16
CA GLN A 46 2.12 -0.63 11.83
C GLN A 46 1.02 0.43 11.89
N TRP A 47 0.15 0.41 12.90
CA TRP A 47 -0.89 1.43 13.08
C TRP A 47 -0.31 2.79 13.46
N ILE A 48 0.68 2.83 14.36
CA ILE A 48 1.35 4.08 14.71
C ILE A 48 1.94 4.74 13.46
N TYR A 49 2.53 3.97 12.57
CA TYR A 49 3.08 4.48 11.32
C TYR A 49 2.00 4.92 10.34
N SER A 50 0.96 4.11 10.18
CA SER A 50 -0.19 4.46 9.35
C SER A 50 -0.84 5.76 9.82
N ASP A 51 -1.11 5.88 11.12
CA ASP A 51 -1.69 7.07 11.73
C ASP A 51 -0.79 8.29 11.58
N SER A 52 0.53 8.12 11.73
CA SER A 52 1.51 9.19 11.57
C SER A 52 1.56 9.69 10.12
N ILE A 53 1.58 8.77 9.14
CA ILE A 53 1.54 9.13 7.72
C ILE A 53 0.22 9.83 7.39
N GLU A 54 -0.92 9.31 7.85
CA GLU A 54 -2.22 9.92 7.60
C GLU A 54 -2.33 11.33 8.21
N LYS A 55 -1.75 11.54 9.39
CA LYS A 55 -1.83 12.81 10.13
C LYS A 55 -0.91 13.88 9.57
N TYR A 56 0.29 13.53 9.15
CA TYR A 56 1.36 14.48 8.86
C TYR A 56 1.70 14.61 7.37
N CYS A 57 1.31 13.65 6.53
CA CYS A 57 1.57 13.70 5.09
C CYS A 57 0.40 14.28 4.31
N THR A 58 0.71 15.06 3.29
CA THR A 58 -0.25 15.44 2.25
C THR A 58 -0.61 14.23 1.38
N LYS A 59 -1.67 14.34 0.56
CA LYS A 59 -2.03 13.29 -0.40
C LYS A 59 -0.86 12.98 -1.35
N GLU A 60 -0.20 14.01 -1.84
CA GLU A 60 0.94 13.91 -2.77
C GLU A 60 2.12 13.16 -2.13
N GLU A 61 2.41 13.46 -0.86
CA GLU A 61 3.45 12.77 -0.09
C GLU A 61 3.10 11.30 0.15
N ILE A 62 1.83 10.99 0.43
CA ILE A 62 1.35 9.59 0.56
C ILE A 62 1.53 8.84 -0.76
N ILE A 63 1.18 9.45 -1.89
CA ILE A 63 1.38 8.87 -3.21
C ILE A 63 2.87 8.61 -3.48
N GLN A 64 3.72 9.56 -3.15
CA GLN A 64 5.16 9.41 -3.29
C GLN A 64 5.70 8.26 -2.43
N LEU A 65 5.29 8.16 -1.18
CA LEU A 65 5.66 7.02 -0.31
C LEU A 65 5.20 5.68 -0.89
N ALA A 66 3.99 5.63 -1.43
CA ALA A 66 3.45 4.41 -2.03
C ALA A 66 4.21 3.95 -3.28
N LYS A 67 4.77 4.89 -4.05
CA LYS A 67 5.47 4.62 -5.32
C LYS A 67 6.98 4.42 -5.16
N GLU A 68 7.62 5.24 -4.36
CA GLU A 68 9.08 5.47 -4.42
C GLU A 68 9.85 5.09 -3.17
N HIS A 69 9.16 4.84 -2.05
CA HIS A 69 9.87 4.52 -0.81
C HIS A 69 10.61 3.18 -0.92
N LYS A 70 11.79 3.10 -0.32
CA LYS A 70 12.66 1.90 -0.35
C LYS A 70 12.07 0.72 0.43
N SER A 71 11.31 0.99 1.50
CA SER A 71 10.62 -0.05 2.29
C SER A 71 9.34 -0.48 1.60
N ARG A 72 9.19 -1.78 1.37
CA ARG A 72 7.97 -2.38 0.81
C ARG A 72 6.80 -2.32 1.78
N ALA A 73 7.09 -2.41 3.09
CA ALA A 73 6.07 -2.22 4.12
C ALA A 73 5.48 -0.81 4.08
N ILE A 74 6.31 0.21 3.94
CA ILE A 74 5.86 1.60 3.79
C ILE A 74 5.09 1.80 2.49
N ASN A 75 5.55 1.23 1.38
CA ASN A 75 4.81 1.28 0.11
C ASN A 75 3.39 0.70 0.28
N TYR A 76 3.25 -0.42 0.98
CA TYR A 76 1.95 -1.04 1.24
C TYR A 76 1.06 -0.18 2.15
N ILE A 77 1.60 0.31 3.26
CA ILE A 77 0.86 1.18 4.20
C ILE A 77 0.39 2.46 3.50
N ALA A 78 1.29 3.12 2.79
CA ALA A 78 0.96 4.34 2.04
C ALA A 78 -0.06 4.08 0.93
N PHE A 79 0.03 2.95 0.22
CA PHE A 79 -0.97 2.54 -0.77
C PHE A 79 -2.35 2.35 -0.13
N THR A 80 -2.42 1.75 1.06
CA THR A 80 -3.67 1.57 1.81
C THR A 80 -4.32 2.92 2.16
N LEU A 81 -3.51 3.90 2.57
CA LEU A 81 -3.98 5.26 2.86
C LEU A 81 -4.42 6.00 1.58
N TRP A 82 -3.70 5.83 0.49
CA TRP A 82 -4.09 6.37 -0.81
C TRP A 82 -5.42 5.78 -1.28
N LEU A 83 -5.57 4.45 -1.19
CA LEU A 83 -6.82 3.76 -1.50
C LEU A 83 -8.01 4.29 -0.69
N LYS A 84 -7.80 4.61 0.58
CA LYS A 84 -8.81 5.22 1.45
C LYS A 84 -9.21 6.63 0.99
N LYS A 85 -8.26 7.42 0.49
CA LYS A 85 -8.47 8.82 0.07
C LYS A 85 -9.01 8.94 -1.35
N ASP A 86 -8.50 8.15 -2.28
CA ASP A 86 -8.84 8.18 -3.70
C ASP A 86 -8.73 6.77 -4.30
N PRO A 87 -9.79 5.95 -4.14
CA PRO A 87 -9.75 4.57 -4.57
C PRO A 87 -9.53 4.41 -6.09
N HIS A 88 -10.12 5.28 -6.91
CA HIS A 88 -9.98 5.19 -8.36
C HIS A 88 -8.54 5.43 -8.82
N GLU A 89 -7.89 6.46 -8.28
CA GLU A 89 -6.50 6.78 -8.61
C GLU A 89 -5.54 5.69 -8.11
N ALA A 90 -5.73 5.19 -6.88
CA ALA A 90 -4.94 4.11 -6.32
C ALA A 90 -5.10 2.81 -7.12
N VAL A 91 -6.31 2.47 -7.58
CA VAL A 91 -6.56 1.32 -8.44
C VAL A 91 -5.88 1.49 -9.80
N SER A 92 -5.91 2.68 -10.38
CA SER A 92 -5.23 2.95 -11.65
C SER A 92 -3.73 2.73 -11.52
N TYR A 93 -3.12 3.19 -10.43
CA TYR A 93 -1.71 2.90 -10.14
C TYR A 93 -1.45 1.41 -9.93
N LEU A 94 -2.30 0.70 -9.17
CA LEU A 94 -2.15 -0.74 -8.98
C LEU A 94 -2.12 -1.50 -10.32
N ILE A 95 -2.96 -1.10 -11.26
CA ILE A 95 -3.01 -1.70 -12.60
C ILE A 95 -1.73 -1.42 -13.39
N GLU A 96 -1.19 -0.20 -13.32
CA GLU A 96 0.09 0.14 -13.94
C GLU A 96 1.25 -0.65 -13.35
N ASP A 97 1.24 -0.86 -12.03
CA ASP A 97 2.28 -1.56 -11.27
C ASP A 97 2.00 -3.06 -11.07
N ILE A 98 1.09 -3.64 -11.84
CA ILE A 98 0.60 -5.01 -11.64
C ILE A 98 1.71 -6.08 -11.76
N ASN A 99 2.78 -5.78 -12.47
CA ASN A 99 3.92 -6.67 -12.65
C ASN A 99 5.01 -6.50 -11.59
N ASN A 100 4.75 -5.75 -10.53
CA ASN A 100 5.70 -5.56 -9.44
C ASN A 100 5.85 -6.85 -8.60
N ASN A 101 7.03 -7.46 -8.70
CA ASN A 101 7.40 -8.69 -8.00
C ASN A 101 8.19 -8.45 -6.71
N ASP A 102 8.35 -7.20 -6.30
CA ASP A 102 8.99 -6.89 -5.02
C ASP A 102 8.26 -7.62 -3.90
N THR A 103 9.02 -8.31 -3.06
CA THR A 103 8.47 -9.25 -2.07
C THR A 103 8.55 -8.64 -0.68
N LEU A 104 7.51 -8.85 0.10
CA LEU A 104 7.49 -8.59 1.54
C LEU A 104 6.85 -9.76 2.28
N CYS A 105 7.08 -9.83 3.60
CA CYS A 105 6.48 -10.84 4.43
C CYS A 105 5.07 -10.40 4.86
N ALA A 106 4.05 -11.03 4.26
CA ALA A 106 2.67 -10.84 4.65
C ALA A 106 2.32 -11.77 5.82
N VAL A 107 1.95 -11.19 6.95
CA VAL A 107 1.58 -11.96 8.14
C VAL A 107 0.07 -12.12 8.20
N LYS A 108 -0.37 -13.37 8.13
CA LYS A 108 -1.77 -13.79 8.33
C LYS A 108 -1.81 -14.79 9.46
N LEU A 109 -2.68 -14.59 10.42
CA LEU A 109 -2.68 -15.39 11.64
C LEU A 109 -1.25 -15.40 12.25
N ASP A 110 -0.66 -16.55 12.52
CA ASP A 110 0.71 -16.67 13.04
C ASP A 110 1.76 -16.92 11.95
N GLU A 111 1.35 -16.95 10.68
CA GLU A 111 2.23 -17.31 9.59
C GLU A 111 2.62 -16.08 8.76
N GLY A 112 3.94 -15.88 8.62
CA GLY A 112 4.51 -14.92 7.68
C GLY A 112 4.89 -15.61 6.39
N LEU A 113 4.25 -15.23 5.28
CA LEU A 113 4.53 -15.77 3.96
C LEU A 113 5.09 -14.68 3.05
N PRO A 114 6.13 -14.98 2.25
CA PRO A 114 6.59 -14.04 1.23
C PRO A 114 5.52 -13.90 0.14
N GLU A 115 5.06 -12.68 -0.09
CA GLU A 115 4.13 -12.36 -1.17
C GLU A 115 4.65 -11.18 -1.98
N SER A 116 4.31 -11.14 -3.27
CA SER A 116 4.61 -9.98 -4.10
C SER A 116 3.76 -8.79 -3.70
N LEU A 117 4.29 -7.59 -3.87
CA LEU A 117 3.58 -6.35 -3.57
C LEU A 117 2.28 -6.23 -4.38
N SER A 118 2.30 -6.67 -5.65
CA SER A 118 1.10 -6.75 -6.49
C SER A 118 0.05 -7.69 -5.91
N SER A 119 0.44 -8.89 -5.45
CA SER A 119 -0.48 -9.86 -4.85
C SER A 119 -1.17 -9.30 -3.63
N ILE A 120 -0.41 -8.70 -2.72
CA ILE A 120 -0.95 -8.12 -1.48
C ILE A 120 -1.91 -6.97 -1.78
N ARG A 121 -1.54 -6.07 -2.70
CA ARG A 121 -2.38 -4.93 -3.08
C ARG A 121 -3.68 -5.37 -3.76
N VAL A 122 -3.62 -6.33 -4.69
CA VAL A 122 -4.81 -6.89 -5.35
C VAL A 122 -5.76 -7.51 -4.33
N ASN A 123 -5.23 -8.33 -3.42
CA ASN A 123 -6.03 -8.94 -2.35
C ASN A 123 -6.65 -7.90 -1.43
N LEU A 124 -5.89 -6.87 -1.05
CA LEU A 124 -6.38 -5.77 -0.22
C LEU A 124 -7.61 -5.11 -0.86
N VAL A 125 -7.50 -4.73 -2.14
CA VAL A 125 -8.57 -4.02 -2.85
C VAL A 125 -9.78 -4.94 -3.05
N GLN A 126 -9.59 -6.11 -3.62
CA GLN A 126 -10.69 -6.99 -4.02
C GLN A 126 -11.47 -7.56 -2.84
N ARG A 127 -10.82 -7.79 -1.70
CA ARG A 127 -11.48 -8.27 -0.49
C ARG A 127 -12.15 -7.18 0.35
N ASN A 128 -11.77 -5.92 0.15
CA ASN A 128 -12.24 -4.81 0.96
C ASN A 128 -12.94 -3.71 0.14
N ARG A 129 -13.56 -4.09 -0.98
CA ARG A 129 -14.20 -3.13 -1.91
C ARG A 129 -15.18 -2.18 -1.22
N ALA A 130 -16.07 -2.73 -0.39
CA ALA A 130 -17.04 -1.93 0.33
C ALA A 130 -16.38 -0.96 1.32
N LYS A 131 -15.34 -1.43 2.04
CA LYS A 131 -14.60 -0.63 3.02
C LYS A 131 -13.93 0.59 2.39
N TYR A 132 -13.39 0.43 1.19
CA TYR A 132 -12.66 1.49 0.48
C TYR A 132 -13.47 2.18 -0.62
N ASN A 133 -14.75 1.88 -0.75
CA ASN A 133 -15.63 2.44 -1.79
C ASN A 133 -15.10 2.21 -3.22
N VAL A 134 -14.50 1.06 -3.47
CA VAL A 134 -14.01 0.68 -4.79
C VAL A 134 -15.19 0.33 -5.68
N SER A 135 -15.29 0.96 -6.84
CA SER A 135 -16.37 0.73 -7.79
C SER A 135 -16.31 -0.68 -8.39
N ILE A 136 -17.45 -1.16 -8.88
CA ILE A 136 -17.52 -2.43 -9.64
C ILE A 136 -16.66 -2.34 -10.89
N GLU A 137 -16.65 -1.21 -11.57
CA GLU A 137 -15.84 -0.97 -12.76
C GLU A 137 -14.35 -1.10 -12.45
N ASP A 138 -13.87 -0.49 -11.36
CA ASP A 138 -12.48 -0.61 -10.93
C ASP A 138 -12.12 -2.04 -10.55
N SER A 139 -13.02 -2.76 -9.88
CA SER A 139 -12.85 -4.18 -9.58
C SER A 139 -12.67 -5.02 -10.86
N ILE A 140 -13.49 -4.79 -11.87
CA ILE A 140 -13.38 -5.48 -13.17
C ILE A 140 -12.07 -5.12 -13.89
N ARG A 141 -11.63 -3.87 -13.79
CA ARG A 141 -10.33 -3.44 -14.34
C ARG A 141 -9.17 -4.20 -13.70
N ILE A 142 -9.21 -4.40 -12.39
CA ILE A 142 -8.21 -5.20 -11.66
C ILE A 142 -8.22 -6.65 -12.15
N ASP A 143 -9.40 -7.29 -12.26
CA ASP A 143 -9.52 -8.67 -12.74
C ASP A 143 -8.88 -8.85 -14.12
N LYS A 144 -9.17 -7.92 -15.04
CA LYS A 144 -8.56 -7.92 -16.38
C LYS A 144 -7.04 -7.72 -16.33
N ALA A 145 -6.55 -6.83 -15.47
CA ALA A 145 -5.12 -6.58 -15.30
C ALA A 145 -4.40 -7.82 -14.76
N VAL A 146 -4.97 -8.50 -13.76
CA VAL A 146 -4.42 -9.75 -13.20
C VAL A 146 -4.36 -10.84 -14.26
N MET A 147 -5.41 -11.03 -15.04
CA MET A 147 -5.45 -12.05 -16.11
C MET A 147 -4.41 -11.81 -17.21
N ASN A 148 -4.09 -10.54 -17.50
CA ASN A 148 -3.13 -10.15 -18.52
C ASN A 148 -1.70 -9.91 -17.97
N ALA A 149 -1.50 -9.97 -16.65
CA ALA A 149 -0.20 -9.72 -16.04
C ALA A 149 0.84 -10.77 -16.47
N LYS A 150 2.08 -10.31 -16.69
CA LYS A 150 3.21 -11.21 -16.98
C LYS A 150 3.53 -12.13 -15.80
N ASN A 151 3.39 -11.60 -14.59
CA ASN A 151 3.63 -12.29 -13.32
C ASN A 151 2.37 -12.87 -12.69
N ARG A 152 1.29 -13.08 -13.45
CA ARG A 152 -0.03 -13.47 -12.90
C ARG A 152 0.01 -14.66 -11.95
N LYS A 153 0.93 -15.61 -12.17
CA LYS A 153 1.11 -16.77 -11.28
C LYS A 153 1.70 -16.42 -9.90
N ALA A 154 2.33 -15.26 -9.77
CA ALA A 154 2.80 -14.72 -8.49
C ALA A 154 1.71 -13.92 -7.75
N ILE A 155 0.56 -13.70 -8.39
CA ILE A 155 -0.60 -13.03 -7.82
C ILE A 155 -1.60 -14.10 -7.40
N TRP A 156 -1.74 -14.31 -6.09
CA TRP A 156 -2.62 -15.36 -5.58
C TRP A 156 -4.07 -15.24 -6.09
N TYR A 157 -4.56 -14.01 -6.26
CA TYR A 157 -5.89 -13.73 -6.78
C TYR A 157 -6.12 -14.26 -8.21
N TYR A 158 -5.06 -14.46 -9.00
CA TYR A 158 -5.15 -15.11 -10.30
C TYR A 158 -5.77 -16.52 -10.21
N TYR A 159 -5.40 -17.28 -9.20
CA TYR A 159 -5.96 -18.63 -8.99
C TYR A 159 -7.41 -18.58 -8.57
N VAL A 160 -7.81 -17.57 -7.80
CA VAL A 160 -9.23 -17.33 -7.48
C VAL A 160 -10.07 -17.10 -8.73
N LEU A 161 -9.53 -16.35 -9.70
CA LEU A 161 -10.23 -16.06 -10.96
C LEU A 161 -10.29 -17.26 -11.91
N THR A 162 -9.33 -18.18 -11.84
CA THR A 162 -9.19 -19.28 -12.79
C THR A 162 -9.65 -20.63 -12.25
N ASP A 163 -9.75 -20.80 -10.94
CA ASP A 163 -10.22 -22.00 -10.28
C ASP A 163 -11.60 -21.77 -9.60
N PRO A 164 -12.69 -22.24 -10.20
CA PRO A 164 -14.04 -22.06 -9.65
C PRO A 164 -14.25 -22.75 -8.28
N GLN A 165 -13.33 -23.62 -7.86
CA GLN A 165 -13.41 -24.33 -6.58
C GLN A 165 -12.68 -23.59 -5.44
N MET A 166 -11.93 -22.53 -5.75
CA MET A 166 -11.37 -21.65 -4.74
C MET A 166 -12.45 -20.68 -4.25
N ASP A 167 -13.13 -21.06 -3.18
CA ASP A 167 -14.02 -20.16 -2.46
C ASP A 167 -13.20 -19.02 -1.84
N ILE A 168 -13.68 -17.81 -2.04
CA ILE A 168 -13.10 -16.58 -1.50
C ILE A 168 -13.60 -16.35 -0.08
#